data_03f1ad86fa1ae6c24fd781d258a863e3
#
_entry.id   03f1ad86fa1ae6c24fd781d258a863e3
#
_cell.length_a   1.000
_cell.length_b   1.000
_cell.length_c   1.000
_cell.angle_alpha   90.00
_cell.angle_beta   90.00
_cell.angle_gamma   90.00
#
_symmetry.space_group_name_H-M   'P 1'
#
loop_
_entity.id
_entity.type
_entity.pdbx_description
1 polymer ?
#
loop_
_entity_poly.entity_id
_entity_poly.type
_entity_poly.pdbx_seq_one_letter_code
_entity_poly.pdbx_strand_id
1 'polypeptide(L)'
;MIRSELVQKLCSDFPGLTQREVESVVGAIFDSITEQLAGGGRVELRGFGAFSTRQRDARVGRNPRTGAAVDVDAKRVPYFKPGKEMRERLNLSEVTAE
;
A
#
# COMPACT_ATOMS: atom_id res chain seq x y z
N MET A 1 -12.36 2.47 -3.71
CA MET A 1 -12.65 2.34 -2.25
C MET A 1 -11.76 3.28 -1.46
N ILE A 2 -12.35 4.10 -0.62
CA ILE A 2 -11.60 4.96 0.29
C ILE A 2 -11.66 4.37 1.70
N ARG A 3 -10.86 4.92 2.61
CA ARG A 3 -10.74 4.38 3.98
C ARG A 3 -12.09 4.29 4.71
N SER A 4 -12.93 5.30 4.60
CA SER A 4 -14.23 5.30 5.25
C SER A 4 -15.16 4.20 4.73
N GLU A 5 -15.06 3.90 3.45
CA GLU A 5 -15.83 2.81 2.84
C GLU A 5 -15.34 1.45 3.34
N LEU A 6 -14.02 1.29 3.51
CA LEU A 6 -13.45 0.07 4.08
C LEU A 6 -13.97 -0.12 5.51
N VAL A 7 -13.97 0.94 6.32
CA VAL A 7 -14.48 0.89 7.69
C VAL A 7 -15.95 0.48 7.70
N GLN A 8 -16.77 1.07 6.83
CA GLN A 8 -18.20 0.73 6.74
C GLN A 8 -18.42 -0.72 6.36
N LYS A 9 -17.64 -1.21 5.39
CA LYS A 9 -17.72 -2.62 4.98
C LYS A 9 -17.41 -3.55 6.14
N LEU A 10 -16.35 -3.27 6.88
CA LEU A 10 -15.96 -4.07 8.03
C LEU A 10 -16.98 -4.01 9.15
N CYS A 11 -17.62 -2.86 9.36
CA CYS A 11 -18.71 -2.74 10.33
C CYS A 11 -19.89 -3.64 9.95
N SER A 12 -20.20 -3.77 8.67
CA SER A 12 -21.23 -4.69 8.19
C SER A 12 -20.83 -6.15 8.40
N ASP A 13 -19.57 -6.48 8.14
CA ASP A 13 -19.07 -7.85 8.26
C ASP A 13 -18.93 -8.29 9.73
N PHE A 14 -18.69 -7.34 10.63
CA PHE A 14 -18.46 -7.60 12.05
C PHE A 14 -19.40 -6.77 12.93
N PRO A 15 -20.70 -7.09 12.95
CA PRO A 15 -21.69 -6.27 13.67
C PRO A 15 -21.51 -6.22 15.19
N GLY A 16 -20.69 -7.11 15.74
CA GLY A 16 -20.34 -7.08 17.16
C GLY A 16 -19.33 -6.00 17.56
N LEU A 17 -18.72 -5.32 16.56
CA LEU A 17 -17.77 -4.25 16.81
C LEU A 17 -18.43 -2.89 16.53
N THR A 18 -18.08 -1.90 17.35
CA THR A 18 -18.53 -0.52 17.09
C THR A 18 -17.70 0.07 15.95
N GLN A 19 -18.23 1.11 15.33
CA GLN A 19 -17.51 1.83 14.29
C GLN A 19 -16.15 2.33 14.80
N ARG A 20 -16.12 2.85 16.03
CA ARG A 20 -14.89 3.33 16.66
C ARG A 20 -13.86 2.23 16.82
N GLU A 21 -14.29 1.02 17.20
CA GLU A 21 -13.39 -0.13 17.32
C GLU A 21 -12.82 -0.52 15.96
N VAL A 22 -13.65 -0.56 14.92
CA VAL A 22 -13.22 -0.89 13.57
C VAL A 22 -12.22 0.16 13.05
N GLU A 23 -12.50 1.43 13.25
CA GLU A 23 -11.58 2.52 12.86
C GLU A 23 -10.23 2.38 13.55
N SER A 24 -10.25 2.02 14.82
CA SER A 24 -9.05 1.81 15.62
C SER A 24 -8.20 0.65 15.08
N VAL A 25 -8.84 -0.45 14.75
CA VAL A 25 -8.15 -1.64 14.20
C VAL A 25 -7.56 -1.34 12.82
N VAL A 26 -8.33 -0.70 11.94
CA VAL A 26 -7.87 -0.32 10.60
C VAL A 26 -6.67 0.63 10.71
N GLY A 27 -6.77 1.62 11.59
CA GLY A 27 -5.67 2.55 11.83
C GLY A 27 -4.42 1.85 12.34
N ALA A 28 -4.58 0.93 13.29
CA ALA A 28 -3.45 0.18 13.84
C ALA A 28 -2.73 -0.65 12.77
N ILE A 29 -3.47 -1.25 11.85
CA ILE A 29 -2.89 -2.04 10.75
C ILE A 29 -2.03 -1.13 9.85
N PHE A 30 -2.61 -0.03 9.39
CA PHE A 30 -1.89 0.87 8.49
C PHE A 30 -0.69 1.55 9.17
N ASP A 31 -0.85 1.96 10.41
CA ASP A 31 0.25 2.55 11.19
C ASP A 31 1.38 1.55 11.39
N SER A 32 1.06 0.30 11.68
CA SER A 32 2.07 -0.74 11.87
C SER A 32 2.87 -0.98 10.58
N ILE A 33 2.19 -1.01 9.44
CA ILE A 33 2.87 -1.14 8.14
C ILE A 33 3.77 0.07 7.89
N THR A 34 3.24 1.27 8.11
CA THR A 34 3.99 2.51 7.91
C THR A 34 5.23 2.58 8.79
N GLU A 35 5.09 2.26 10.06
CA GLU A 35 6.21 2.28 11.02
C GLU A 35 7.31 1.30 10.63
N GLN A 36 6.93 0.09 10.22
CA GLN A 36 7.90 -0.91 9.80
C GLN A 36 8.68 -0.44 8.57
N LEU A 37 7.99 0.13 7.60
CA LEU A 37 8.64 0.65 6.38
C LEU A 37 9.50 1.88 6.68
N ALA A 38 9.04 2.75 7.57
CA ALA A 38 9.80 3.94 7.96
C ALA A 38 11.14 3.55 8.61
N GLY A 39 11.16 2.43 9.33
CA GLY A 39 12.37 1.89 9.93
C GLY A 39 13.27 1.11 8.96
N GLY A 40 12.91 1.04 7.67
CA GLY A 40 13.69 0.33 6.66
C GLY A 40 13.38 -1.16 6.56
N GLY A 41 12.38 -1.65 7.29
CA GLY A 41 11.97 -3.03 7.26
C GLY A 41 10.97 -3.34 6.16
N ARG A 42 10.46 -4.55 6.19
CA ARG A 42 9.42 -4.99 5.24
C ARG A 42 8.29 -5.67 6.00
N VAL A 43 7.14 -5.74 5.35
CA VAL A 43 5.95 -6.41 5.90
C VAL A 43 5.50 -7.46 4.92
N GLU A 44 5.54 -8.73 5.31
CA GLU A 44 5.06 -9.83 4.48
C GLU A 44 3.72 -10.31 5.03
N LEU A 45 2.70 -10.24 4.19
CA LEU A 45 1.35 -10.71 4.53
C LEU A 45 1.04 -11.88 3.61
N ARG A 46 1.24 -13.08 4.13
CA ARG A 46 1.08 -14.31 3.36
C ARG A 46 -0.32 -14.38 2.75
N GLY A 47 -0.37 -14.67 1.45
CA GLY A 47 -1.62 -14.72 0.71
C GLY A 47 -2.06 -13.38 0.13
N PHE A 48 -1.45 -12.29 0.58
CA PHE A 48 -1.78 -10.95 0.11
C PHE A 48 -0.64 -10.33 -0.69
N GLY A 49 0.51 -10.14 -0.06
CA GLY A 49 1.66 -9.54 -0.70
C GLY A 49 2.69 -9.07 0.30
N ALA A 50 3.68 -8.35 -0.19
CA ALA A 50 4.77 -7.84 0.63
C ALA A 50 4.99 -6.35 0.35
N PHE A 51 5.10 -5.59 1.44
CA PHE A 51 5.48 -4.17 1.39
C PHE A 51 6.96 -4.05 1.71
N SER A 52 7.65 -3.23 0.97
CA SER A 52 9.05 -2.91 1.21
C SER A 52 9.30 -1.46 0.77
N THR A 53 10.53 -1.01 0.90
CA THR A 53 10.91 0.31 0.40
C THR A 53 12.01 0.16 -0.64
N ARG A 54 12.05 1.09 -1.57
CA ARG A 54 13.10 1.18 -2.57
C ARG A 54 13.74 2.55 -2.47
N GLN A 55 15.05 2.56 -2.55
CA GLN A 55 15.83 3.79 -2.58
C GLN A 55 15.80 4.36 -3.99
N ARG A 56 15.52 5.65 -4.07
CA ARG A 56 15.70 6.38 -5.31
C ARG A 56 16.84 7.36 -5.10
N ASP A 57 17.86 7.25 -5.95
CA ASP A 57 19.04 8.09 -5.84
C ASP A 57 18.72 9.54 -6.19
N ALA A 58 19.53 10.44 -5.65
CA ALA A 58 19.48 11.85 -6.04
C ALA A 58 19.72 11.97 -7.54
N ARG A 59 19.00 12.84 -8.17
CA ARG A 59 19.10 13.04 -9.62
C ARG A 59 18.81 14.49 -9.99
N VAL A 60 19.14 14.84 -11.21
CA VAL A 60 18.78 16.14 -11.79
C VAL A 60 17.52 15.93 -12.64
N GLY A 61 16.43 16.56 -12.23
CA GLY A 61 15.22 16.60 -13.01
C GLY A 61 15.12 17.90 -13.81
N ARG A 62 14.01 18.06 -14.51
CA ARG A 62 13.73 19.28 -15.25
C ARG A 62 12.36 19.82 -14.92
N ASN A 63 12.27 21.13 -14.77
CA ASN A 63 11.00 21.80 -14.59
C ASN A 63 10.25 21.78 -15.94
N PRO A 64 9.06 21.18 -16.01
CA PRO A 64 8.33 21.07 -17.28
C PRO A 64 7.86 22.44 -17.83
N ARG A 65 7.81 23.47 -16.99
CA ARG A 65 7.37 24.80 -17.40
C ARG A 65 8.50 25.62 -17.99
N THR A 66 9.70 25.53 -17.42
CA THR A 66 10.85 26.38 -17.80
C THR A 66 11.96 25.59 -18.46
N GLY A 67 11.97 24.28 -18.35
CA GLY A 67 13.07 23.44 -18.83
C GLY A 67 14.33 23.51 -17.96
N ALA A 68 14.29 24.28 -16.87
CA ALA A 68 15.43 24.43 -15.97
C ALA A 68 15.75 23.13 -15.24
N ALA A 69 17.03 22.89 -14.98
CA ALA A 69 17.48 21.76 -14.17
C ALA A 69 17.08 21.98 -12.72
N VAL A 70 16.57 20.93 -12.08
CA VAL A 70 16.15 20.94 -10.69
C VAL A 70 16.78 19.74 -9.99
N ASP A 71 17.45 19.99 -8.87
CA ASP A 71 18.02 18.91 -8.06
C ASP A 71 16.89 18.16 -7.34
N VAL A 72 16.87 16.84 -7.49
CA VAL A 72 15.93 15.97 -6.79
C VAL A 72 16.72 15.13 -5.80
N ASP A 73 16.42 15.31 -4.53
CA ASP A 73 17.09 14.59 -3.45
C ASP A 73 16.80 13.10 -3.47
N ALA A 74 17.74 12.32 -2.97
CA ALA A 74 17.54 10.88 -2.74
C ALA A 74 16.41 10.69 -1.75
N LYS A 75 15.58 9.68 -1.99
CA LYS A 75 14.47 9.35 -1.09
C LYS A 75 14.11 7.89 -1.16
N ARG A 76 13.42 7.41 -0.14
CA ARG A 76 12.88 6.07 -0.11
C ARG A 76 11.40 6.13 -0.46
N VAL A 77 10.96 5.19 -1.27
CA VAL A 77 9.56 5.09 -1.68
C VAL A 77 9.01 3.72 -1.32
N PRO A 78 7.72 3.63 -0.98
CA PRO A 78 7.10 2.35 -0.71
C PRO A 78 6.97 1.54 -2.00
N TYR A 79 7.06 0.23 -1.85
CA TYR A 79 6.89 -0.70 -2.95
C TYR A 79 6.05 -1.88 -2.47
N PHE A 80 5.04 -2.25 -3.25
CA PHE A 80 4.19 -3.38 -2.94
C PHE A 80 4.32 -4.42 -4.04
N LYS A 81 4.62 -5.66 -3.63
CA LYS A 81 4.65 -6.81 -4.53
C LYS A 81 3.50 -7.73 -4.16
N PRO A 82 2.52 -7.93 -5.05
CA PRO A 82 1.41 -8.82 -4.76
C PRO A 82 1.87 -10.26 -4.64
N GLY A 83 1.22 -11.01 -3.76
CA GLY A 83 1.47 -12.43 -3.59
C GLY A 83 0.78 -13.25 -4.67
N LYS A 84 1.06 -14.54 -4.68
CA LYS A 84 0.51 -15.46 -5.66
C LYS A 84 -1.02 -15.47 -5.68
N GLU A 85 -1.64 -15.59 -4.52
CA GLU A 85 -3.10 -15.63 -4.41
C GLU A 85 -3.77 -14.37 -4.96
N MET A 86 -3.21 -13.20 -4.63
CA MET A 86 -3.75 -11.94 -5.15
C MET A 86 -3.63 -11.87 -6.66
N ARG A 87 -2.46 -12.26 -7.21
CA ARG A 87 -2.26 -12.25 -8.66
C ARG A 87 -3.23 -13.21 -9.37
N GLU A 88 -3.45 -14.38 -8.80
CA GLU A 88 -4.40 -15.35 -9.35
C GLU A 88 -5.82 -14.82 -9.34
N ARG A 89 -6.24 -14.19 -8.24
CA ARG A 89 -7.59 -13.63 -8.12
C ARG A 89 -7.83 -12.48 -9.08
N LEU A 90 -6.82 -11.68 -9.35
CA LEU A 90 -6.93 -10.57 -10.31
C LEU A 90 -7.01 -11.07 -11.75
N ASN A 91 -6.52 -12.26 -12.03
CA ASN A 91 -6.45 -12.81 -13.37
C ASN A 91 -7.37 -14.02 -13.59
N LEU A 92 -8.35 -14.21 -12.72
CA LEU A 92 -9.31 -15.31 -12.83
C LEU A 92 -10.07 -15.29 -14.16
N SER A 93 -10.41 -14.10 -14.64
CA SER A 93 -11.10 -13.95 -15.93
C SER A 93 -10.27 -14.47 -17.09
N GLU A 94 -8.98 -14.21 -17.10
CA GLU A 94 -8.06 -14.69 -18.13
C GLU A 94 -7.94 -16.22 -18.09
N VAL A 95 -7.78 -16.75 -16.87
CA VAL A 95 -7.69 -18.21 -16.67
C VAL A 95 -8.96 -18.90 -17.12
N THR A 96 -10.11 -18.30 -16.83
CA THR A 96 -11.42 -18.86 -17.18
C THR A 96 -11.71 -18.74 -18.67
N ALA A 97 -11.19 -17.73 -19.34
CA ALA A 97 -11.41 -17.47 -20.76
C ALA A 97 -10.62 -18.43 -21.66
N GLU A 98 -9.59 -19.04 -21.14
CA GLU A 98 -8.79 -20.03 -21.85
C GLU A 98 -9.46 -21.41 -21.85
#